data_e38bbb977136b6f8027e24df8b14be4e
#
_entry.id   e38bbb977136b6f8027e24df8b14be4e
#
_cell.length_a   1.000
_cell.length_b   1.000
_cell.length_c   1.000
_cell.angle_alpha   90.00
_cell.angle_beta   90.00
_cell.angle_gamma   90.00
#
_symmetry.space_group_name_H-M   'P 1'
#
loop_
_entity.id
_entity.type
_entity.pdbx_description
1 polymer ?
#
loop_
_entity_poly.entity_id
_entity_poly.type
_entity_poly.pdbx_seq_one_letter_code
_entity_poly.pdbx_strand_id
1 'polypeptide(L)'
;LSLQGATHEKKNIPCQDYCNYLYIEELQILVAAVADGVGSCALSHWGAYTAVERALSFLKEALLAPGEDGRPRGMASSQEGGRMMREAFSAALEAVEDKAAEMQRLSYSFQSTLTVAIYDGKTLLYGHAGDDGIVAQQADGSYGMTTSRMKGEEASSVCPLQIGPDKWQVGVTINEDISGFLMATDGVLDSFVDSAAHHSRVYYPFMESVLYPLCADGENPGENARQVLDKLRETLLSDGYRRQVTDDITLLAVTNNLLMNNGVRPVFDQKKWDEDTAAYA
;
A
#
# COMPACT_ATOMS: atom_id res chain seq x y z
N LEU A 1 -9.73 -2.97 0.17
CA LEU A 1 -10.85 -2.08 0.44
C LEU A 1 -10.53 -0.71 -0.13
N SER A 2 -11.39 -0.17 -1.02
CA SER A 2 -11.35 1.25 -1.41
C SER A 2 -12.72 1.84 -1.19
N LEU A 3 -12.79 3.03 -0.60
CA LEU A 3 -14.01 3.75 -0.24
C LEU A 3 -13.90 5.20 -0.73
N GLN A 4 -14.95 5.67 -1.36
CA GLN A 4 -15.04 7.06 -1.82
C GLN A 4 -15.13 8.03 -0.64
N GLY A 5 -14.31 9.06 -0.67
CA GLY A 5 -14.27 10.10 0.34
C GLY A 5 -15.51 11.02 0.34
N ALA A 6 -15.78 11.60 1.51
CA ALA A 6 -16.96 12.47 1.66
C ALA A 6 -16.92 13.72 0.76
N THR A 7 -15.72 14.23 0.47
CA THR A 7 -15.53 15.35 -0.45
C THR A 7 -15.82 14.96 -1.89
N HIS A 8 -15.34 13.78 -2.33
CA HIS A 8 -15.58 13.29 -3.68
C HIS A 8 -17.04 12.92 -3.90
N GLU A 9 -17.69 12.28 -2.92
CA GLU A 9 -19.12 12.00 -2.97
C GLU A 9 -19.97 13.27 -3.16
N LYS A 10 -19.72 14.33 -2.37
CA LYS A 10 -20.42 15.61 -2.49
C LYS A 10 -20.22 16.30 -3.85
N LYS A 11 -19.06 16.09 -4.48
CA LYS A 11 -18.71 16.70 -5.76
C LYS A 11 -19.03 15.82 -6.96
N ASN A 12 -19.59 14.61 -6.75
CA ASN A 12 -19.78 13.56 -7.78
C ASN A 12 -18.47 13.22 -8.53
N ILE A 13 -17.34 13.23 -7.83
CA ILE A 13 -16.04 12.76 -8.32
C ILE A 13 -15.95 11.26 -7.95
N PRO A 14 -15.57 10.36 -8.86
CA PRO A 14 -15.39 8.95 -8.52
C PRO A 14 -14.28 8.79 -7.45
N CYS A 15 -14.26 7.64 -6.76
CA CYS A 15 -13.10 7.27 -5.95
C CYS A 15 -11.87 7.27 -6.86
N GLN A 16 -10.85 8.04 -6.47
CA GLN A 16 -9.61 8.20 -7.24
C GLN A 16 -8.54 7.21 -6.82
N ASP A 17 -8.74 6.55 -5.68
CA ASP A 17 -7.89 5.47 -5.21
C ASP A 17 -8.19 4.13 -5.86
N TYR A 18 -7.17 3.30 -5.95
CA TYR A 18 -7.32 1.91 -6.37
C TYR A 18 -6.33 1.00 -5.67
N CYS A 19 -6.77 -0.23 -5.36
CA CYS A 19 -5.89 -1.30 -4.90
C CYS A 19 -6.31 -2.64 -5.51
N ASN A 20 -5.32 -3.49 -5.76
CA ASN A 20 -5.54 -4.86 -6.18
C ASN A 20 -4.36 -5.73 -5.75
N TYR A 21 -4.55 -7.06 -5.81
CA TYR A 21 -3.52 -8.03 -5.53
C TYR A 21 -3.68 -9.27 -6.40
N LEU A 22 -2.62 -10.05 -6.50
CA LEU A 22 -2.64 -11.39 -7.07
C LEU A 22 -1.76 -12.32 -6.23
N TYR A 23 -2.18 -13.57 -6.13
CA TYR A 23 -1.42 -14.63 -5.49
C TYR A 23 -0.97 -15.62 -6.56
N ILE A 24 0.33 -15.85 -6.63
CA ILE A 24 0.96 -16.76 -7.59
C ILE A 24 1.17 -18.09 -6.87
N GLU A 25 0.25 -19.02 -7.03
CA GLU A 25 0.22 -20.29 -6.30
C GLU A 25 1.48 -21.14 -6.54
N GLU A 26 1.99 -21.16 -7.77
CA GLU A 26 3.19 -21.91 -8.17
C GLU A 26 4.45 -21.46 -7.41
N LEU A 27 4.48 -20.21 -6.97
CA LEU A 27 5.61 -19.61 -6.28
C LEU A 27 5.32 -19.34 -4.80
N GLN A 28 4.07 -19.45 -4.37
CA GLN A 28 3.60 -19.03 -3.04
C GLN A 28 3.94 -17.55 -2.77
N ILE A 29 3.83 -16.71 -3.81
CA ILE A 29 4.14 -15.28 -3.75
C ILE A 29 2.86 -14.47 -3.89
N LEU A 30 2.69 -13.49 -3.01
CA LEU A 30 1.70 -12.43 -3.13
C LEU A 30 2.33 -11.20 -3.79
N VAL A 31 1.64 -10.63 -4.77
CA VAL A 31 1.94 -9.28 -5.28
C VAL A 31 0.74 -8.40 -4.99
N ALA A 32 0.96 -7.25 -4.37
CA ALA A 32 -0.09 -6.31 -3.99
C ALA A 32 0.30 -4.90 -4.41
N ALA A 33 -0.68 -4.08 -4.77
CA ALA A 33 -0.45 -2.70 -5.12
C ALA A 33 -1.59 -1.79 -4.68
N VAL A 34 -1.25 -0.56 -4.29
CA VAL A 34 -2.17 0.54 -4.00
C VAL A 34 -1.72 1.78 -4.77
N ALA A 35 -2.65 2.63 -5.13
CA ALA A 35 -2.39 3.92 -5.75
C ALA A 35 -3.49 4.92 -5.37
N ASP A 36 -3.09 6.14 -5.08
CA ASP A 36 -3.93 7.32 -4.86
C ASP A 36 -3.90 8.19 -6.11
N GLY A 37 -5.05 8.57 -6.58
CA GLY A 37 -5.18 9.48 -7.71
C GLY A 37 -5.11 10.93 -7.27
N VAL A 38 -4.12 11.68 -7.77
CA VAL A 38 -3.93 13.10 -7.41
C VAL A 38 -5.24 13.88 -7.53
N GLY A 39 -5.75 14.41 -6.42
CA GLY A 39 -7.10 14.99 -6.29
C GLY A 39 -7.38 16.18 -7.21
N SER A 40 -6.34 16.91 -7.67
CA SER A 40 -6.46 18.00 -8.64
C SER A 40 -6.58 17.50 -10.11
N CYS A 41 -6.35 16.20 -10.36
CA CYS A 41 -6.32 15.61 -11.69
C CYS A 41 -7.64 14.91 -12.01
N ALA A 42 -8.34 15.37 -13.02
CA ALA A 42 -9.72 14.96 -13.32
C ALA A 42 -9.89 13.47 -13.70
N LEU A 43 -8.82 12.82 -14.15
CA LEU A 43 -8.80 11.43 -14.62
C LEU A 43 -7.85 10.56 -13.80
N SER A 44 -7.45 11.01 -12.61
CA SER A 44 -6.50 10.31 -11.75
C SER A 44 -6.98 8.89 -11.33
N HIS A 45 -8.28 8.67 -11.21
CA HIS A 45 -8.84 7.33 -10.99
C HIS A 45 -8.48 6.33 -12.11
N TRP A 46 -8.40 6.79 -13.37
CA TRP A 46 -7.87 5.97 -14.46
C TRP A 46 -6.36 5.77 -14.35
N GLY A 47 -5.66 6.80 -13.87
CA GLY A 47 -4.22 6.70 -13.61
C GLY A 47 -3.92 5.64 -12.55
N ALA A 48 -4.56 5.73 -11.39
CA ALA A 48 -4.42 4.77 -10.29
C ALA A 48 -4.76 3.33 -10.72
N TYR A 49 -5.92 3.15 -11.36
CA TYR A 49 -6.35 1.85 -11.88
C TYR A 49 -5.33 1.27 -12.88
N THR A 50 -4.94 2.04 -13.89
CA THR A 50 -4.03 1.57 -14.95
C THR A 50 -2.65 1.24 -14.41
N ALA A 51 -2.12 2.07 -13.51
CA ALA A 51 -0.81 1.85 -12.90
C ALA A 51 -0.77 0.56 -12.08
N VAL A 52 -1.76 0.35 -11.21
CA VAL A 52 -1.86 -0.87 -10.38
C VAL A 52 -1.99 -2.13 -11.25
N GLU A 53 -2.95 -2.16 -12.17
CA GLU A 53 -3.20 -3.35 -12.99
C GLU A 53 -1.98 -3.71 -13.86
N ARG A 54 -1.31 -2.69 -14.42
CA ARG A 54 -0.12 -2.93 -15.24
C ARG A 54 1.07 -3.41 -14.42
N ALA A 55 1.31 -2.82 -13.25
CA ALA A 55 2.37 -3.26 -12.35
C ALA A 55 2.18 -4.73 -11.93
N LEU A 56 0.96 -5.11 -11.53
CA LEU A 56 0.63 -6.46 -11.14
C LEU A 56 0.81 -7.47 -12.30
N SER A 57 0.30 -7.14 -13.49
CA SER A 57 0.43 -8.04 -14.65
C SER A 57 1.89 -8.22 -15.06
N PHE A 58 2.68 -7.13 -15.10
CA PHE A 58 4.10 -7.18 -15.40
C PHE A 58 4.87 -8.07 -14.41
N LEU A 59 4.63 -7.87 -13.11
CA LEU A 59 5.31 -8.64 -12.07
C LEU A 59 4.93 -10.12 -12.11
N LYS A 60 3.67 -10.45 -12.39
CA LYS A 60 3.26 -11.83 -12.60
C LYS A 60 4.04 -12.48 -13.75
N GLU A 61 4.12 -11.82 -14.91
CA GLU A 61 4.85 -12.29 -16.06
C GLU A 61 6.35 -12.46 -15.74
N ALA A 62 6.95 -11.47 -15.06
CA ALA A 62 8.37 -11.47 -14.72
C ALA A 62 8.74 -12.57 -13.71
N LEU A 63 7.90 -12.79 -12.69
CA LEU A 63 8.10 -13.79 -11.65
C LEU A 63 7.94 -15.23 -12.21
N LEU A 64 7.00 -15.43 -13.14
CA LEU A 64 6.75 -16.72 -13.79
C LEU A 64 7.69 -16.98 -14.97
N ALA A 65 8.41 -15.97 -15.47
CA ALA A 65 9.36 -16.15 -16.56
C ALA A 65 10.41 -17.22 -16.21
N PRO A 66 10.81 -18.08 -17.17
CA PRO A 66 11.80 -19.11 -16.91
C PRO A 66 13.17 -18.50 -16.58
N GLY A 67 13.78 -18.99 -15.51
CA GLY A 67 15.18 -18.76 -15.20
C GLY A 67 16.12 -19.61 -16.08
N GLU A 68 17.41 -19.55 -15.80
CA GLU A 68 18.44 -20.31 -16.53
C GLU A 68 18.25 -21.84 -16.43
N ASP A 69 17.65 -22.30 -15.33
CA ASP A 69 17.33 -23.71 -15.09
C ASP A 69 15.95 -24.15 -15.64
N GLY A 70 15.25 -23.24 -16.33
CA GLY A 70 13.91 -23.47 -16.89
C GLY A 70 12.76 -23.43 -15.86
N ARG A 71 13.04 -23.16 -14.59
CA ARG A 71 12.01 -22.95 -13.54
C ARG A 71 11.60 -21.48 -13.50
N PRO A 72 10.40 -21.15 -12.95
CA PRO A 72 10.04 -19.77 -12.69
C PRO A 72 11.10 -19.06 -11.83
N ARG A 73 11.41 -17.81 -12.17
CA ARG A 73 12.44 -17.01 -11.45
C ARG A 73 12.13 -16.82 -9.98
N GLY A 74 10.86 -16.65 -9.65
CA GLY A 74 10.44 -16.35 -8.29
C GLY A 74 10.98 -15.02 -7.77
N MET A 75 11.05 -14.89 -6.46
CA MET A 75 11.66 -13.73 -5.81
C MET A 75 13.19 -13.86 -5.94
N ALA A 76 13.74 -13.09 -6.87
CA ALA A 76 15.15 -13.06 -7.22
C ALA A 76 15.99 -12.42 -6.09
N SER A 77 17.32 -12.44 -6.27
CA SER A 77 18.23 -11.66 -5.41
C SER A 77 17.80 -10.20 -5.32
N SER A 78 18.20 -9.49 -4.26
CA SER A 78 17.84 -8.06 -4.06
C SER A 78 18.14 -7.20 -5.29
N GLN A 79 19.20 -7.50 -6.02
CA GLN A 79 19.57 -6.75 -7.22
C GLN A 79 18.61 -7.01 -8.39
N GLU A 80 18.26 -8.27 -8.64
CA GLU A 80 17.29 -8.63 -9.69
C GLU A 80 15.89 -8.17 -9.34
N GLY A 81 15.49 -8.32 -8.07
CA GLY A 81 14.23 -7.81 -7.56
C GLY A 81 14.11 -6.30 -7.72
N GLY A 82 15.20 -5.58 -7.45
CA GLY A 82 15.25 -4.13 -7.65
C GLY A 82 15.08 -3.72 -9.12
N ARG A 83 15.71 -4.47 -10.04
CA ARG A 83 15.55 -4.26 -11.47
C ARG A 83 14.11 -4.55 -11.93
N MET A 84 13.59 -5.71 -11.54
CA MET A 84 12.22 -6.12 -11.87
C MET A 84 11.18 -5.11 -11.37
N MET A 85 11.34 -4.61 -10.15
CA MET A 85 10.45 -3.58 -9.59
C MET A 85 10.53 -2.27 -10.38
N ARG A 86 11.73 -1.84 -10.77
CA ARG A 86 11.93 -0.65 -11.61
C ARG A 86 11.28 -0.80 -12.98
N GLU A 87 11.42 -1.97 -13.60
CA GLU A 87 10.78 -2.28 -14.89
C GLU A 87 9.24 -2.29 -14.75
N ALA A 88 8.70 -2.79 -13.63
CA ALA A 88 7.26 -2.76 -13.34
C ALA A 88 6.73 -1.32 -13.23
N PHE A 89 7.46 -0.43 -12.53
CA PHE A 89 7.09 0.98 -12.43
C PHE A 89 7.17 1.69 -13.78
N SER A 90 8.19 1.39 -14.58
CA SER A 90 8.31 1.93 -15.94
C SER A 90 7.16 1.49 -16.83
N ALA A 91 6.81 0.19 -16.77
CA ALA A 91 5.66 -0.35 -17.50
C ALA A 91 4.32 0.25 -17.04
N ALA A 92 4.17 0.51 -15.75
CA ALA A 92 2.99 1.19 -15.20
C ALA A 92 2.88 2.63 -15.72
N LEU A 93 3.99 3.38 -15.71
CA LEU A 93 4.02 4.74 -16.23
C LEU A 93 3.67 4.78 -17.74
N GLU A 94 4.30 3.93 -18.54
CA GLU A 94 4.01 3.81 -19.98
C GLU A 94 2.53 3.50 -20.24
N ALA A 95 1.96 2.57 -19.50
CA ALA A 95 0.54 2.23 -19.64
C ALA A 95 -0.41 3.38 -19.28
N VAL A 96 -0.05 4.22 -18.30
CA VAL A 96 -0.82 5.43 -17.98
C VAL A 96 -0.72 6.47 -19.09
N GLU A 97 0.46 6.64 -19.69
CA GLU A 97 0.67 7.53 -20.84
C GLU A 97 -0.11 7.05 -22.07
N ASP A 98 -0.09 5.75 -22.36
CA ASP A 98 -0.86 5.14 -23.44
C ASP A 98 -2.37 5.31 -23.21
N LYS A 99 -2.83 5.14 -21.97
CA LYS A 99 -4.24 5.37 -21.61
C LYS A 99 -4.66 6.81 -21.82
N ALA A 100 -3.80 7.75 -21.48
CA ALA A 100 -4.05 9.17 -21.73
C ALA A 100 -4.12 9.47 -23.23
N ALA A 101 -3.22 8.90 -24.04
CA ALA A 101 -3.22 9.02 -25.49
C ALA A 101 -4.48 8.40 -26.12
N GLU A 102 -4.88 7.19 -25.70
CA GLU A 102 -6.13 6.53 -26.13
C GLU A 102 -7.34 7.41 -25.88
N MET A 103 -7.41 8.05 -24.73
CA MET A 103 -8.49 8.95 -24.33
C MET A 103 -8.36 10.37 -24.92
N GLN A 104 -7.30 10.63 -25.67
CA GLN A 104 -6.98 11.96 -26.24
C GLN A 104 -6.91 13.06 -25.17
N ARG A 105 -6.26 12.75 -24.05
CA ARG A 105 -6.06 13.65 -22.91
C ARG A 105 -4.57 13.82 -22.60
N LEU A 106 -4.26 14.85 -21.85
CA LEU A 106 -2.90 15.07 -21.35
C LEU A 106 -2.60 14.08 -20.22
N SER A 107 -1.44 13.43 -20.22
CA SER A 107 -1.04 12.45 -19.22
C SER A 107 -1.02 13.02 -17.79
N TYR A 108 -0.75 14.31 -17.66
CA TYR A 108 -0.83 15.04 -16.40
C TYR A 108 -2.20 14.90 -15.70
N SER A 109 -3.30 14.73 -16.45
CA SER A 109 -4.65 14.53 -15.88
C SER A 109 -4.84 13.17 -15.22
N PHE A 110 -3.89 12.23 -15.40
CA PHE A 110 -3.90 10.86 -14.89
C PHE A 110 -2.88 10.65 -13.77
N GLN A 111 -2.38 11.72 -13.16
CA GLN A 111 -1.38 11.58 -12.10
C GLN A 111 -1.92 10.76 -10.93
N SER A 112 -1.10 9.81 -10.47
CA SER A 112 -1.37 8.98 -9.31
C SER A 112 -0.07 8.58 -8.62
N THR A 113 -0.16 8.22 -7.36
CA THR A 113 0.89 7.50 -6.66
C THR A 113 0.97 6.06 -7.15
N LEU A 114 1.96 5.30 -6.70
CA LEU A 114 2.02 3.86 -6.84
C LEU A 114 2.90 3.25 -5.75
N THR A 115 2.34 2.33 -4.98
CA THR A 115 3.07 1.50 -4.04
C THR A 115 2.81 0.03 -4.35
N VAL A 116 3.88 -0.74 -4.54
CA VAL A 116 3.83 -2.16 -4.91
C VAL A 116 4.64 -2.98 -3.93
N ALA A 117 4.11 -4.12 -3.52
CA ALA A 117 4.76 -5.08 -2.64
C ALA A 117 4.78 -6.48 -3.28
N ILE A 118 5.90 -7.18 -3.15
CA ILE A 118 6.05 -8.61 -3.42
C ILE A 118 6.40 -9.27 -2.10
N TYR A 119 5.66 -10.31 -1.71
CA TYR A 119 5.81 -10.97 -0.42
C TYR A 119 5.78 -12.50 -0.58
N ASP A 120 6.81 -13.18 -0.08
CA ASP A 120 6.97 -14.63 -0.14
C ASP A 120 6.58 -15.35 1.17
N GLY A 121 5.92 -14.64 2.06
CA GLY A 121 5.56 -15.14 3.38
C GLY A 121 6.55 -14.76 4.50
N LYS A 122 7.69 -14.16 4.16
CA LYS A 122 8.72 -13.71 5.10
C LYS A 122 9.34 -12.37 4.69
N THR A 123 9.78 -12.31 3.46
CA THR A 123 10.53 -11.20 2.88
C THR A 123 9.59 -10.29 2.12
N LEU A 124 9.71 -9.02 2.35
CA LEU A 124 8.97 -7.97 1.64
C LEU A 124 9.93 -7.22 0.71
N LEU A 125 9.66 -7.27 -0.59
CA LEU A 125 10.29 -6.43 -1.59
C LEU A 125 9.27 -5.39 -2.04
N TYR A 126 9.62 -4.12 -2.05
CA TYR A 126 8.68 -3.08 -2.45
C TYR A 126 9.26 -2.02 -3.38
N GLY A 127 8.34 -1.34 -4.06
CA GLY A 127 8.55 -0.09 -4.78
C GLY A 127 7.51 0.94 -4.37
N HIS A 128 7.89 2.21 -4.40
CA HIS A 128 7.06 3.29 -3.91
C HIS A 128 7.33 4.60 -4.64
N ALA A 129 6.27 5.29 -5.02
CA ALA A 129 6.26 6.65 -5.57
C ALA A 129 4.99 7.36 -5.08
N GLY A 130 5.11 8.27 -4.13
CA GLY A 130 3.97 8.98 -3.56
C GLY A 130 4.06 9.21 -2.05
N ASP A 131 2.92 9.44 -1.43
CA ASP A 131 2.75 9.60 0.01
C ASP A 131 1.84 8.53 0.64
N ASP A 132 1.43 7.53 -0.14
CA ASP A 132 0.95 6.25 0.37
C ASP A 132 2.00 5.59 1.27
N GLY A 133 1.67 4.45 1.85
CA GLY A 133 2.67 3.76 2.65
C GLY A 133 2.42 2.30 2.90
N ILE A 134 3.52 1.65 3.32
CA ILE A 134 3.52 0.31 3.87
C ILE A 134 3.90 0.41 5.33
N VAL A 135 3.07 -0.12 6.20
CA VAL A 135 3.39 -0.31 7.63
C VAL A 135 3.44 -1.81 7.90
N ALA A 136 4.60 -2.30 8.34
CA ALA A 136 4.84 -3.71 8.57
C ALA A 136 5.07 -4.03 10.04
N GLN A 137 4.68 -5.23 10.45
CA GLN A 137 5.07 -5.83 11.71
C GLN A 137 6.41 -6.53 11.53
N GLN A 138 7.40 -6.11 12.33
CA GLN A 138 8.75 -6.65 12.34
C GLN A 138 8.84 -7.92 13.20
N ALA A 139 9.96 -8.63 13.11
CA ALA A 139 10.22 -9.88 13.84
C ALA A 139 10.14 -9.72 15.38
N ASP A 140 10.45 -8.55 15.91
CA ASP A 140 10.36 -8.23 17.34
C ASP A 140 8.91 -7.86 17.79
N GLY A 141 7.95 -7.89 16.86
CA GLY A 141 6.56 -7.54 17.08
C GLY A 141 6.25 -6.05 16.94
N SER A 142 7.24 -5.18 16.81
CA SER A 142 7.00 -3.75 16.61
C SER A 142 6.40 -3.46 15.24
N TYR A 143 5.69 -2.34 15.13
CA TYR A 143 5.19 -1.83 13.86
C TYR A 143 6.02 -0.63 13.41
N GLY A 144 6.39 -0.62 12.14
CA GLY A 144 7.14 0.47 11.54
C GLY A 144 6.69 0.78 10.13
N MET A 145 6.73 2.06 9.76
CA MET A 145 6.55 2.48 8.38
C MET A 145 7.79 2.11 7.58
N THR A 146 7.61 1.34 6.51
CA THR A 146 8.73 0.86 5.68
C THR A 146 9.04 1.79 4.52
N THR A 147 8.05 2.49 4.02
CA THR A 147 8.20 3.48 2.95
C THR A 147 8.48 4.87 3.52
N SER A 148 9.19 5.70 2.76
CA SER A 148 9.35 7.11 3.08
C SER A 148 8.38 7.94 2.24
N ARG A 149 7.48 8.66 2.88
CA ARG A 149 6.49 9.50 2.18
C ARG A 149 7.19 10.55 1.32
N MET A 150 6.81 10.61 0.05
CA MET A 150 7.39 11.48 -0.94
C MET A 150 6.45 12.67 -1.20
N LYS A 151 6.56 13.70 -0.35
CA LYS A 151 5.84 14.95 -0.54
C LYS A 151 6.62 15.87 -1.47
N GLY A 152 5.90 16.69 -2.25
CA GLY A 152 6.50 17.72 -3.08
C GLY A 152 6.97 18.93 -2.28
N GLU A 153 7.35 20.00 -2.98
CA GLU A 153 7.85 21.24 -2.34
C GLU A 153 6.77 21.96 -1.50
N GLU A 154 5.50 21.82 -1.86
CA GLU A 154 4.38 22.33 -1.08
C GLU A 154 3.83 21.19 -0.18
N ALA A 155 3.37 21.54 1.01
CA ALA A 155 2.87 20.59 2.00
C ALA A 155 1.69 19.73 1.49
N SER A 156 0.95 20.23 0.50
CA SER A 156 -0.19 19.55 -0.15
C SER A 156 0.19 18.85 -1.46
N SER A 157 1.45 18.92 -1.90
CA SER A 157 1.87 18.31 -3.14
C SER A 157 2.49 16.93 -2.89
N VAL A 158 2.11 15.98 -3.74
CA VAL A 158 2.63 14.61 -3.78
C VAL A 158 3.63 14.46 -4.91
N CYS A 159 4.57 13.54 -4.78
CA CYS A 159 5.45 13.10 -5.87
C CYS A 159 4.81 11.89 -6.56
N PRO A 160 4.01 12.07 -7.63
CA PRO A 160 3.30 10.97 -8.28
C PRO A 160 4.26 10.05 -9.04
N LEU A 161 3.75 8.91 -9.53
CA LEU A 161 4.48 7.99 -10.42
C LEU A 161 5.15 8.73 -11.59
N GLN A 162 4.48 9.75 -12.14
CA GLN A 162 4.92 10.56 -13.26
C GLN A 162 6.12 11.47 -12.97
N ILE A 163 6.59 11.55 -11.70
CA ILE A 163 7.81 12.29 -11.38
C ILE A 163 9.07 11.66 -12.01
N GLY A 164 8.98 10.36 -12.32
CA GLY A 164 10.00 9.63 -13.06
C GLY A 164 10.95 8.78 -12.21
N PRO A 165 11.74 7.94 -12.89
CA PRO A 165 12.49 6.84 -12.27
C PRO A 165 13.59 7.28 -11.28
N ASP A 166 14.10 8.50 -11.42
CA ASP A 166 15.16 9.01 -10.54
C ASP A 166 14.67 9.32 -9.12
N LYS A 167 13.36 9.42 -8.94
CA LYS A 167 12.73 9.73 -7.65
C LYS A 167 12.04 8.54 -7.01
N TRP A 168 11.77 7.46 -7.75
CA TRP A 168 11.12 6.30 -7.18
C TRP A 168 12.00 5.58 -6.16
N GLN A 169 11.42 5.14 -5.08
CA GLN A 169 12.04 4.21 -4.14
C GLN A 169 11.70 2.79 -4.59
N VAL A 170 12.53 2.14 -5.37
CA VAL A 170 12.22 0.83 -5.94
C VAL A 170 13.28 -0.20 -5.60
N GLY A 171 12.82 -1.42 -5.33
CA GLY A 171 13.68 -2.56 -5.04
C GLY A 171 14.25 -2.53 -3.63
N VAL A 172 13.55 -1.94 -2.69
CA VAL A 172 13.91 -2.02 -1.27
C VAL A 172 13.44 -3.36 -0.72
N THR A 173 14.36 -4.13 -0.14
CA THR A 173 14.08 -5.45 0.41
C THR A 173 14.20 -5.41 1.94
N ILE A 174 13.19 -5.93 2.62
CA ILE A 174 13.22 -6.16 4.06
C ILE A 174 13.35 -7.67 4.26
N ASN A 175 14.52 -8.10 4.74
CA ASN A 175 14.87 -9.51 4.93
C ASN A 175 14.51 -10.04 6.34
N GLU A 176 13.72 -9.32 7.08
CA GLU A 176 13.19 -9.74 8.37
C GLU A 176 11.94 -10.60 8.17
N ASP A 177 11.62 -11.42 9.17
CA ASP A 177 10.40 -12.23 9.16
C ASP A 177 9.17 -11.31 9.35
N ILE A 178 8.72 -10.70 8.27
CA ILE A 178 7.52 -9.84 8.27
C ILE A 178 6.30 -10.73 8.45
N SER A 179 5.62 -10.59 9.58
CA SER A 179 4.44 -11.38 9.92
C SER A 179 3.13 -10.85 9.31
N GLY A 180 3.08 -9.55 9.04
CA GLY A 180 1.95 -8.89 8.38
C GLY A 180 2.26 -7.44 8.06
N PHE A 181 1.49 -6.87 7.15
CA PHE A 181 1.62 -5.46 6.78
C PHE A 181 0.30 -4.89 6.27
N LEU A 182 0.19 -3.57 6.36
CA LEU A 182 -0.85 -2.79 5.70
C LEU A 182 -0.21 -1.93 4.61
N MET A 183 -0.87 -1.85 3.47
CA MET A 183 -0.63 -0.85 2.43
C MET A 183 -1.82 0.11 2.45
N ALA A 184 -1.57 1.41 2.47
CA ALA A 184 -2.65 2.38 2.61
C ALA A 184 -2.35 3.68 1.87
N THR A 185 -3.40 4.31 1.31
CA THR A 185 -3.37 5.69 0.84
C THR A 185 -3.43 6.67 2.02
N ASP A 186 -3.07 7.92 1.81
CA ASP A 186 -2.97 8.92 2.86
C ASP A 186 -4.28 9.14 3.61
N GLY A 187 -5.45 9.01 2.94
CA GLY A 187 -6.76 9.15 3.54
C GLY A 187 -7.03 8.23 4.75
N VAL A 188 -6.34 7.09 4.86
CA VAL A 188 -6.39 6.26 6.07
C VAL A 188 -5.04 6.19 6.78
N LEU A 189 -3.94 6.28 6.07
CA LEU A 189 -2.59 6.19 6.64
C LEU A 189 -2.38 7.25 7.73
N ASP A 190 -2.82 8.49 7.47
CA ASP A 190 -2.73 9.62 8.40
C ASP A 190 -3.53 9.43 9.69
N SER A 191 -4.49 8.49 9.73
CA SER A 191 -5.25 8.19 10.94
C SER A 191 -4.51 7.29 11.93
N PHE A 192 -3.46 6.57 11.49
CA PHE A 192 -2.70 5.67 12.36
C PHE A 192 -1.18 5.79 12.23
N VAL A 193 -0.68 6.66 11.37
CA VAL A 193 0.73 7.02 11.26
C VAL A 193 0.90 8.50 11.53
N ASP A 194 1.56 8.83 12.62
CA ASP A 194 1.94 10.21 12.95
C ASP A 194 3.29 10.53 12.29
N SER A 195 3.26 11.42 11.31
CA SER A 195 4.44 11.88 10.56
C SER A 195 5.00 13.22 11.06
N ALA A 196 4.41 13.82 12.12
CA ALA A 196 4.85 15.10 12.65
C ALA A 196 6.24 15.04 13.32
N ALA A 197 6.62 13.87 13.83
CA ALA A 197 7.96 13.62 14.37
C ALA A 197 8.94 13.30 13.22
N HIS A 198 10.25 13.51 13.47
CA HIS A 198 11.32 13.13 12.52
C HIS A 198 11.32 11.63 12.16
N HIS A 199 10.59 10.81 12.91
CA HIS A 199 10.36 9.40 12.66
C HIS A 199 8.85 9.14 12.68
N SER A 200 8.32 8.56 11.63
CA SER A 200 6.91 8.15 11.58
C SER A 200 6.59 7.18 12.72
N ARG A 201 5.61 7.55 13.55
CA ARG A 201 5.13 6.71 14.65
C ARG A 201 3.85 6.01 14.21
N VAL A 202 3.72 4.75 14.57
CA VAL A 202 2.55 3.92 14.23
C VAL A 202 1.65 3.75 15.44
N TYR A 203 0.35 3.94 15.27
CA TYR A 203 -0.66 3.65 16.30
C TYR A 203 -1.00 2.15 16.27
N TYR A 204 -0.34 1.39 17.13
CA TYR A 204 -0.42 -0.08 17.19
C TYR A 204 -1.86 -0.62 17.30
N PRO A 205 -2.77 -0.02 18.11
CA PRO A 205 -4.13 -0.54 18.22
C PRO A 205 -4.89 -0.60 16.89
N PHE A 206 -4.61 0.32 15.94
CA PHE A 206 -5.19 0.23 14.61
C PHE A 206 -4.65 -1.00 13.85
N MET A 207 -3.33 -1.17 13.80
CA MET A 207 -2.68 -2.32 13.15
C MET A 207 -3.20 -3.63 13.70
N GLU A 208 -3.26 -3.74 15.03
CA GLU A 208 -3.72 -4.94 15.73
C GLU A 208 -5.20 -5.23 15.46
N SER A 209 -6.03 -4.19 15.37
CA SER A 209 -7.46 -4.35 15.09
C SER A 209 -7.75 -4.90 13.70
N VAL A 210 -6.80 -4.78 12.77
CA VAL A 210 -6.89 -5.30 11.40
C VAL A 210 -6.19 -6.64 11.26
N LEU A 211 -4.90 -6.74 11.66
CA LEU A 211 -4.07 -7.90 11.35
C LEU A 211 -4.41 -9.13 12.20
N TYR A 212 -4.61 -8.98 13.52
CA TYR A 212 -4.88 -10.15 14.36
C TYR A 212 -6.20 -10.85 14.07
N PRO A 213 -7.32 -10.14 13.79
CA PRO A 213 -8.56 -10.83 13.42
C PRO A 213 -8.48 -11.58 12.10
N LEU A 214 -7.59 -11.17 11.18
CA LEU A 214 -7.33 -11.93 9.94
C LEU A 214 -6.66 -13.28 10.22
N CYS A 215 -5.88 -13.38 11.31
CA CYS A 215 -5.13 -14.56 11.72
C CYS A 215 -5.84 -15.40 12.79
N ALA A 216 -7.03 -15.00 13.23
CA ALA A 216 -7.76 -15.73 14.24
C ALA A 216 -8.00 -17.19 13.79
N ASP A 217 -7.83 -18.13 14.74
CA ASP A 217 -8.07 -19.53 14.49
C ASP A 217 -9.54 -19.76 14.11
N GLY A 218 -9.78 -19.90 12.83
CA GLY A 218 -11.08 -20.19 12.24
C GLY A 218 -10.91 -21.19 11.11
N GLU A 219 -11.91 -22.06 10.94
CA GLU A 219 -11.92 -23.05 9.86
C GLU A 219 -11.98 -22.39 8.45
N ASN A 220 -12.23 -21.06 8.39
CA ASN A 220 -12.43 -20.35 7.14
C ASN A 220 -11.73 -18.96 7.13
N PRO A 221 -10.51 -18.88 6.60
CA PRO A 221 -9.79 -17.59 6.49
C PRO A 221 -10.55 -16.52 5.68
N GLY A 222 -11.37 -16.94 4.70
CA GLY A 222 -12.20 -16.03 3.91
C GLY A 222 -13.33 -15.39 4.73
N GLU A 223 -13.83 -16.08 5.74
CA GLU A 223 -14.82 -15.53 6.67
C GLU A 223 -14.21 -14.46 7.58
N ASN A 224 -13.02 -14.70 8.12
CA ASN A 224 -12.28 -13.72 8.93
C ASN A 224 -12.02 -12.45 8.11
N ALA A 225 -11.55 -12.61 6.89
CA ALA A 225 -11.30 -11.46 6.00
C ALA A 225 -12.58 -10.66 5.76
N ARG A 226 -13.71 -11.32 5.52
CA ARG A 226 -15.00 -10.64 5.34
C ARG A 226 -15.43 -9.86 6.58
N GLN A 227 -15.35 -10.49 7.76
CA GLN A 227 -15.71 -9.83 9.03
C GLN A 227 -14.84 -8.61 9.31
N VAL A 228 -13.53 -8.70 9.05
CA VAL A 228 -12.60 -7.57 9.18
C VAL A 228 -12.98 -6.45 8.21
N LEU A 229 -13.25 -6.78 6.94
CA LEU A 229 -13.65 -5.80 5.93
C LEU A 229 -14.97 -5.12 6.28
N ASP A 230 -15.97 -5.86 6.77
CA ASP A 230 -17.26 -5.29 7.15
C ASP A 230 -17.10 -4.34 8.34
N LYS A 231 -16.33 -4.73 9.36
CA LYS A 231 -16.05 -3.88 10.52
C LYS A 231 -15.24 -2.63 10.15
N LEU A 232 -14.23 -2.76 9.28
CA LEU A 232 -13.47 -1.63 8.78
C LEU A 232 -14.38 -0.67 8.01
N ARG A 233 -15.21 -1.19 7.10
CA ARG A 233 -16.16 -0.40 6.33
C ARG A 233 -17.12 0.38 7.24
N GLU A 234 -17.69 -0.28 8.24
CA GLU A 234 -18.58 0.37 9.22
C GLU A 234 -17.84 1.49 9.96
N THR A 235 -16.63 1.26 10.41
CA THR A 235 -15.83 2.24 11.15
C THR A 235 -15.45 3.43 10.27
N LEU A 236 -14.90 3.17 9.08
CA LEU A 236 -14.39 4.19 8.17
C LEU A 236 -15.52 5.00 7.49
N LEU A 237 -16.71 4.42 7.35
CA LEU A 237 -17.89 5.14 6.86
C LEU A 237 -18.71 5.81 7.96
N SER A 238 -18.32 5.68 9.24
CA SER A 238 -19.02 6.35 10.33
C SER A 238 -18.97 7.88 10.21
N ASP A 239 -20.01 8.56 10.67
CA ASP A 239 -20.07 10.03 10.67
C ASP A 239 -18.90 10.66 11.41
N GLY A 240 -18.42 10.02 12.47
CA GLY A 240 -17.28 10.48 13.27
C GLY A 240 -16.00 10.50 12.45
N TYR A 241 -15.69 9.39 11.75
CA TYR A 241 -14.50 9.27 10.94
C TYR A 241 -14.56 10.18 9.70
N ARG A 242 -15.68 10.18 8.96
CA ARG A 242 -15.88 10.98 7.74
C ARG A 242 -15.90 12.50 7.95
N ARG A 243 -16.03 12.96 9.18
CA ARG A 243 -15.84 14.40 9.50
C ARG A 243 -14.37 14.78 9.58
N GLN A 244 -13.51 13.84 9.95
CA GLN A 244 -12.08 14.06 10.11
C GLN A 244 -11.32 13.74 8.80
N VAL A 245 -11.71 12.64 8.16
CA VAL A 245 -11.13 12.16 6.90
C VAL A 245 -12.15 12.35 5.78
N THR A 246 -11.86 13.26 4.86
CA THR A 246 -12.80 13.62 3.78
C THR A 246 -12.34 13.13 2.41
N ASP A 247 -11.10 12.63 2.32
CA ASP A 247 -10.50 12.06 1.12
C ASP A 247 -10.89 10.60 0.93
N ASP A 248 -10.53 10.04 -0.22
CA ASP A 248 -10.70 8.63 -0.51
C ASP A 248 -9.87 7.78 0.46
N ILE A 249 -10.31 6.56 0.71
CA ILE A 249 -9.71 5.69 1.72
C ILE A 249 -9.41 4.34 1.08
N THR A 250 -8.14 3.99 0.97
CA THR A 250 -7.76 2.67 0.46
C THR A 250 -6.81 1.97 1.41
N LEU A 251 -7.14 0.71 1.72
CA LEU A 251 -6.38 -0.16 2.60
C LEU A 251 -6.32 -1.58 2.05
N LEU A 252 -5.12 -2.17 2.03
CA LEU A 252 -4.86 -3.57 1.74
C LEU A 252 -4.09 -4.17 2.90
N ALA A 253 -4.59 -5.28 3.47
CA ALA A 253 -3.98 -5.97 4.59
C ALA A 253 -3.47 -7.36 4.17
N VAL A 254 -2.29 -7.72 4.63
CA VAL A 254 -1.65 -9.01 4.39
C VAL A 254 -1.14 -9.58 5.69
N THR A 255 -1.38 -10.88 5.93
CA THR A 255 -0.88 -11.58 7.11
C THR A 255 -0.29 -12.93 6.73
N ASN A 256 0.76 -13.32 7.42
CA ASN A 256 1.20 -14.72 7.50
C ASN A 256 0.73 -15.29 8.85
N ASN A 257 -0.29 -16.13 8.82
CA ASN A 257 -0.91 -16.65 10.03
C ASN A 257 0.08 -17.42 10.92
N LEU A 258 1.03 -18.13 10.32
CA LEU A 258 2.03 -18.88 11.07
C LEU A 258 2.97 -17.95 11.85
N LEU A 259 3.47 -16.92 11.21
CA LEU A 259 4.36 -15.93 11.85
C LEU A 259 3.61 -15.08 12.86
N MET A 260 2.38 -14.62 12.54
CA MET A 260 1.55 -13.83 13.46
C MET A 260 1.21 -14.58 14.74
N ASN A 261 0.80 -15.84 14.62
CA ASN A 261 0.39 -16.65 15.78
C ASN A 261 1.56 -17.07 16.67
N ASN A 262 2.76 -17.21 16.10
CA ASN A 262 3.98 -17.57 16.84
C ASN A 262 4.86 -16.35 17.22
N GLY A 263 4.50 -15.16 16.73
CA GLY A 263 5.27 -13.95 16.94
C GLY A 263 5.03 -13.28 18.31
N VAL A 264 5.85 -12.30 18.59
CA VAL A 264 5.72 -11.46 19.78
C VAL A 264 4.61 -10.43 19.53
N ARG A 265 3.66 -10.35 20.48
CA ARG A 265 2.70 -9.23 20.47
C ARG A 265 3.35 -7.99 21.07
N PRO A 266 3.35 -6.87 20.38
CA PRO A 266 3.92 -5.63 20.92
C PRO A 266 3.07 -5.11 22.08
N VAL A 267 3.72 -4.47 23.02
CA VAL A 267 3.04 -3.74 24.09
C VAL A 267 2.93 -2.28 23.68
N PHE A 268 1.69 -1.79 23.54
CA PHE A 268 1.45 -0.40 23.22
C PHE A 268 1.33 0.44 24.48
N ASP A 269 2.14 1.51 24.59
CA ASP A 269 2.08 2.47 25.67
C ASP A 269 1.23 3.69 25.26
N GLN A 270 -0.06 3.65 25.57
CA GLN A 270 -1.01 4.72 25.25
C GLN A 270 -0.58 6.05 25.90
N LYS A 271 -0.09 6.01 27.14
CA LYS A 271 0.31 7.23 27.83
C LYS A 271 1.46 7.93 27.13
N LYS A 272 2.49 7.15 26.75
CA LYS A 272 3.62 7.67 25.98
C LYS A 272 3.18 8.21 24.62
N TRP A 273 2.26 7.52 23.94
CA TRP A 273 1.70 7.99 22.67
C TRP A 273 1.05 9.36 22.82
N ASP A 274 0.20 9.54 23.85
CA ASP A 274 -0.52 10.78 24.10
C ASP A 274 0.44 11.93 24.48
N GLU A 275 1.43 11.65 25.33
CA GLU A 275 2.48 12.61 25.73
C GLU A 275 3.28 13.09 24.51
N ASP A 276 3.74 12.16 23.68
CA ASP A 276 4.51 12.48 22.47
C ASP A 276 3.64 13.25 21.44
N THR A 277 2.38 12.88 21.26
CA THR A 277 1.47 13.60 20.35
C THR A 277 1.24 15.05 20.84
N ALA A 278 1.05 15.25 22.14
CA ALA A 278 0.90 16.59 22.70
C ALA A 278 2.17 17.45 22.60
N ALA A 279 3.36 16.83 22.54
CA ALA A 279 4.63 17.56 22.41
C ALA A 279 4.89 18.06 20.99
N TYR A 280 4.24 17.49 19.98
CA TYR A 280 4.39 17.84 18.55
C TYR A 280 3.18 18.61 17.98
N ALA A 281 2.08 18.76 18.74
CA ALA A 281 0.91 19.55 18.39
C ALA A 281 1.12 21.05 18.74
#